data_d1029562214325a1484b9d672707f5d5
#
_entry.id   d1029562214325a1484b9d672707f5d5
#
_cell.length_a   1.000
_cell.length_b   1.000
_cell.length_c   1.000
_cell.angle_alpha   90.00
_cell.angle_beta   90.00
_cell.angle_gamma   90.00
#
_symmetry.space_group_name_H-M   'P 1'
#
loop_
_entity.id
_entity.type
_entity.pdbx_description
1 polymer ?
#
loop_
_entity_poly.entity_id
_entity_poly.type
_entity_poly.pdbx_seq_one_letter_code
_entity_poly.pdbx_strand_id
1 'polypeptide(L)'
;MIEKISNKFIGILNGIDYDAFSPESGRDIYLAYGIADRKEGKAYNKRELQKELGLKIDSDIPMISMITRLTAGKGVDLVIRSIDEIMQMNVQFVLLGTGDAKYEQIFEEIGLHYPNFKCLLCFDRSLSKRIYAASDIFLMPSKSEPCGLAQMIACSYGTLPLVRGVGGLRDSIIHNKNGFVFEDFDAHKMLSALTEALKQYHAQSDFEKMCTNAKASDFSWKNSADTYIEMYESLIKR
;
A
#
# COMPACT_ATOMS: atom_id res chain seq x y z
N MET A 1 25.26 -20.08 5.51
CA MET A 1 25.93 -20.24 4.19
C MET A 1 25.83 -18.94 3.36
N ILE A 2 24.67 -18.30 3.27
CA ILE A 2 24.46 -17.04 2.52
C ILE A 2 25.31 -15.89 3.06
N GLU A 3 25.45 -15.73 4.37
CA GLU A 3 26.27 -14.67 4.99
C GLU A 3 27.73 -14.67 4.53
N LYS A 4 28.30 -15.86 4.26
CA LYS A 4 29.71 -15.99 3.79
C LYS A 4 29.94 -15.53 2.35
N ILE A 5 28.88 -15.33 1.58
CA ILE A 5 28.93 -14.92 0.17
C ILE A 5 28.02 -13.69 -0.09
N SER A 6 27.65 -12.96 0.96
CA SER A 6 26.76 -11.80 0.88
C SER A 6 27.26 -10.73 -0.11
N ASN A 7 28.59 -10.57 -0.22
CA ASN A 7 29.23 -9.66 -1.16
C ASN A 7 29.10 -10.06 -2.65
N LYS A 8 28.55 -11.25 -2.93
CA LYS A 8 28.29 -11.75 -4.30
C LYS A 8 26.82 -11.65 -4.69
N PHE A 9 25.96 -11.17 -3.79
CA PHE A 9 24.54 -10.99 -4.05
C PHE A 9 24.23 -9.50 -4.23
N ILE A 10 23.47 -9.19 -5.25
CA ILE A 10 22.90 -7.88 -5.50
C ILE A 10 21.38 -8.07 -5.58
N GLY A 11 20.64 -7.32 -4.76
CA GLY A 11 19.18 -7.25 -4.84
C GLY A 11 18.77 -6.14 -5.82
N ILE A 12 17.91 -6.46 -6.77
CA ILE A 12 17.37 -5.49 -7.72
C ILE A 12 15.84 -5.57 -7.64
N LEU A 13 15.19 -4.45 -7.28
CA LEU A 13 13.73 -4.37 -7.26
C LEU A 13 13.18 -4.44 -8.68
N ASN A 14 12.02 -5.07 -8.84
CA ASN A 14 11.25 -4.97 -10.08
C ASN A 14 10.70 -3.55 -10.23
N GLY A 15 10.48 -3.13 -11.48
CA GLY A 15 9.72 -1.92 -11.77
C GLY A 15 8.20 -2.18 -11.77
N ILE A 16 7.41 -1.10 -11.81
CA ILE A 16 5.98 -1.13 -12.09
C ILE A 16 5.70 -0.61 -13.50
N ASP A 17 4.59 -1.06 -14.07
CA ASP A 17 4.07 -0.59 -15.35
C ASP A 17 3.22 0.66 -15.13
N TYR A 18 3.79 1.85 -15.38
CA TYR A 18 3.09 3.13 -15.24
C TYR A 18 1.97 3.32 -16.27
N ASP A 19 2.02 2.66 -17.43
CA ASP A 19 0.92 2.70 -18.40
C ASP A 19 -0.33 2.00 -17.85
N ALA A 20 -0.09 0.96 -17.03
CA ALA A 20 -1.16 0.21 -16.38
C ALA A 20 -1.58 0.80 -15.03
N PHE A 21 -0.65 1.39 -14.28
CA PHE A 21 -0.83 1.82 -12.89
C PHE A 21 -0.38 3.28 -12.67
N SER A 22 -0.99 4.20 -13.42
CA SER A 22 -0.88 5.64 -13.19
C SER A 22 -2.25 6.29 -13.11
N PRO A 23 -2.52 7.14 -12.11
CA PRO A 23 -3.75 7.89 -12.03
C PRO A 23 -3.91 8.92 -13.15
N GLU A 24 -2.82 9.31 -13.82
CA GLU A 24 -2.83 10.26 -14.93
C GLU A 24 -3.50 9.70 -16.18
N SER A 25 -3.44 8.37 -16.37
CA SER A 25 -4.12 7.71 -17.49
C SER A 25 -5.66 7.74 -17.36
N GLY A 26 -6.18 7.94 -16.17
CA GLY A 26 -7.62 7.89 -15.86
C GLY A 26 -8.28 6.51 -16.06
N ARG A 27 -7.50 5.49 -16.44
CA ARG A 27 -8.05 4.16 -16.73
C ARG A 27 -8.52 3.49 -15.44
N ASP A 28 -9.81 3.12 -15.42
CA ASP A 28 -10.44 2.39 -14.33
C ASP A 28 -10.45 3.13 -12.98
N ILE A 29 -10.37 4.47 -12.99
CA ILE A 29 -10.61 5.32 -11.82
C ILE A 29 -11.69 6.35 -12.14
N TYR A 30 -12.22 7.02 -11.12
CA TYR A 30 -13.35 7.94 -11.34
C TYR A 30 -12.90 9.30 -11.90
N LEU A 31 -11.74 9.78 -11.51
CA LEU A 31 -11.14 11.04 -12.01
C LEU A 31 -9.64 10.86 -12.13
N ALA A 32 -9.08 11.17 -13.31
CA ALA A 32 -7.66 11.24 -13.54
C ALA A 32 -7.03 12.40 -12.73
N TYR A 33 -5.79 12.23 -12.27
CA TYR A 33 -5.05 13.28 -11.58
C TYR A 33 -3.54 13.11 -11.69
N GLY A 34 -2.84 14.25 -11.72
CA GLY A 34 -1.37 14.33 -11.67
C GLY A 34 -0.84 14.65 -10.27
N ILE A 35 0.39 15.16 -10.21
CA ILE A 35 1.01 15.64 -8.96
C ILE A 35 0.34 16.95 -8.53
N ALA A 36 0.08 17.86 -9.47
CA ALA A 36 -0.40 19.21 -9.20
C ALA A 36 -1.83 19.24 -8.61
N ASP A 37 -2.69 18.34 -9.08
CA ASP A 37 -4.10 18.23 -8.70
C ASP A 37 -4.41 16.95 -7.90
N ARG A 38 -3.36 16.35 -7.30
CA ARG A 38 -3.47 15.09 -6.55
C ARG A 38 -4.50 15.16 -5.44
N LYS A 39 -4.52 16.24 -4.68
CA LYS A 39 -5.40 16.38 -3.52
C LYS A 39 -6.88 16.35 -3.93
N GLU A 40 -7.23 17.14 -4.91
CA GLU A 40 -8.58 17.23 -5.47
C GLU A 40 -8.98 15.91 -6.14
N GLY A 41 -8.07 15.34 -6.94
CA GLY A 41 -8.28 14.08 -7.64
C GLY A 41 -8.51 12.92 -6.67
N LYS A 42 -7.69 12.80 -5.61
CA LYS A 42 -7.88 11.76 -4.58
C LYS A 42 -9.17 11.96 -3.79
N ALA A 43 -9.50 13.19 -3.41
CA ALA A 43 -10.74 13.49 -2.69
C ALA A 43 -11.97 13.11 -3.52
N TYR A 44 -11.96 13.37 -4.83
CA TYR A 44 -13.02 12.94 -5.73
C TYR A 44 -13.12 11.40 -5.81
N ASN A 45 -11.99 10.71 -6.06
CA ASN A 45 -11.96 9.26 -6.15
C ASN A 45 -12.40 8.59 -4.83
N LYS A 46 -12.00 9.13 -3.68
CA LYS A 46 -12.41 8.66 -2.35
C LYS A 46 -13.93 8.77 -2.16
N ARG A 47 -14.50 9.92 -2.49
CA ARG A 47 -15.96 10.14 -2.41
C ARG A 47 -16.74 9.15 -3.27
N GLU A 48 -16.32 8.94 -4.52
CA GLU A 48 -17.03 8.03 -5.42
C GLU A 48 -16.87 6.56 -4.98
N LEU A 49 -15.69 6.16 -4.47
CA LEU A 49 -15.50 4.82 -3.91
C LEU A 49 -16.33 4.61 -2.63
N GLN A 50 -16.40 5.62 -1.74
CA GLN A 50 -17.26 5.57 -0.55
C GLN A 50 -18.71 5.32 -0.95
N LYS A 51 -19.18 6.01 -2.00
CA LYS A 51 -20.53 5.84 -2.54
C LYS A 51 -20.74 4.46 -3.17
N GLU A 52 -19.81 3.98 -4.00
CA GLU A 52 -19.87 2.65 -4.60
C GLU A 52 -19.96 1.54 -3.57
N LEU A 53 -19.17 1.64 -2.49
CA LEU A 53 -19.09 0.63 -1.44
C LEU A 53 -20.14 0.82 -0.32
N GLY A 54 -21.01 1.82 -0.40
CA GLY A 54 -21.98 2.11 0.67
C GLY A 54 -21.30 2.46 2.01
N LEU A 55 -20.15 3.15 1.96
CA LEU A 55 -19.49 3.73 3.11
C LEU A 55 -20.05 5.13 3.39
N LYS A 56 -19.87 5.64 4.62
CA LYS A 56 -20.16 7.05 4.90
C LYS A 56 -19.32 7.95 3.99
N ILE A 57 -19.95 8.86 3.26
CA ILE A 57 -19.27 9.84 2.42
C ILE A 57 -18.75 10.95 3.35
N ASP A 58 -17.45 10.96 3.57
CA ASP A 58 -16.78 11.89 4.47
C ASP A 58 -15.29 11.97 4.10
N SER A 59 -14.83 13.16 3.72
CA SER A 59 -13.43 13.38 3.33
C SER A 59 -12.46 13.28 4.49
N ASP A 60 -12.92 13.58 5.71
CA ASP A 60 -12.08 13.68 6.91
C ASP A 60 -11.85 12.33 7.58
N ILE A 61 -12.62 11.30 7.21
CA ILE A 61 -12.39 9.94 7.68
C ILE A 61 -11.27 9.31 6.83
N PRO A 62 -10.12 8.93 7.42
CA PRO A 62 -9.05 8.26 6.70
C PRO A 62 -9.51 6.94 6.10
N MET A 63 -9.15 6.68 4.85
CA MET A 63 -9.39 5.40 4.19
C MET A 63 -8.12 4.57 4.16
N ILE A 64 -8.13 3.44 4.87
CA ILE A 64 -7.09 2.42 4.84
C ILE A 64 -7.49 1.37 3.81
N SER A 65 -6.54 0.89 3.04
CA SER A 65 -6.79 -0.26 2.16
C SER A 65 -5.70 -1.33 2.26
N MET A 66 -6.10 -2.56 1.93
CA MET A 66 -5.22 -3.70 1.76
C MET A 66 -5.66 -4.49 0.54
N ILE A 67 -4.77 -4.64 -0.44
CA ILE A 67 -5.02 -5.42 -1.67
C ILE A 67 -4.00 -6.54 -1.70
N THR A 68 -4.43 -7.77 -1.45
CA THR A 68 -3.50 -8.88 -1.29
C THR A 68 -4.15 -10.24 -1.43
N ARG A 69 -3.31 -11.27 -1.58
CA ARG A 69 -3.75 -12.66 -1.33
C ARG A 69 -3.94 -12.87 0.17
N LEU A 70 -5.06 -13.43 0.57
CA LEU A 70 -5.38 -13.70 1.98
C LEU A 70 -4.64 -14.96 2.47
N THR A 71 -3.36 -14.78 2.82
CA THR A 71 -2.47 -15.85 3.32
C THR A 71 -1.67 -15.35 4.52
N ALA A 72 -1.22 -16.26 5.39
CA ALA A 72 -0.42 -15.91 6.56
C ALA A 72 0.87 -15.13 6.22
N GLY A 73 1.46 -15.40 5.04
CA GLY A 73 2.66 -14.70 4.56
C GLY A 73 2.44 -13.20 4.32
N LYS A 74 1.20 -12.77 4.11
CA LYS A 74 0.81 -11.38 3.88
C LYS A 74 0.43 -10.63 5.16
N GLY A 75 0.55 -11.27 6.32
CA GLY A 75 0.33 -10.64 7.61
C GLY A 75 -1.13 -10.37 7.95
N VAL A 76 -2.05 -11.07 7.28
CA VAL A 76 -3.50 -10.98 7.56
C VAL A 76 -3.83 -11.30 9.03
N ASP A 77 -3.03 -12.17 9.66
CA ASP A 77 -3.16 -12.49 11.09
C ASP A 77 -2.97 -11.26 12.00
N LEU A 78 -2.07 -10.34 11.64
CA LEU A 78 -1.89 -9.10 12.41
C LEU A 78 -3.12 -8.20 12.31
N VAL A 79 -3.68 -8.09 11.10
CA VAL A 79 -4.90 -7.30 10.87
C VAL A 79 -6.08 -7.87 11.65
N ILE A 80 -6.29 -9.19 11.57
CA ILE A 80 -7.37 -9.86 12.29
C ILE A 80 -7.26 -9.65 13.81
N ARG A 81 -6.04 -9.76 14.37
CA ARG A 81 -5.82 -9.54 15.81
C ARG A 81 -6.05 -8.11 16.27
N SER A 82 -5.95 -7.15 15.36
CA SER A 82 -6.03 -5.72 15.65
C SER A 82 -7.30 -5.07 15.11
N ILE A 83 -8.24 -5.84 14.60
CA ILE A 83 -9.36 -5.27 13.84
C ILE A 83 -10.25 -4.39 14.71
N ASP A 84 -10.52 -4.81 15.95
CA ASP A 84 -11.37 -4.06 16.86
C ASP A 84 -10.76 -2.70 17.20
N GLU A 85 -9.44 -2.66 17.47
CA GLU A 85 -8.72 -1.42 17.74
C GLU A 85 -8.68 -0.52 16.48
N ILE A 86 -8.44 -1.10 15.29
CA ILE A 86 -8.45 -0.35 14.03
C ILE A 86 -9.82 0.27 13.79
N MET A 87 -10.91 -0.48 13.97
CA MET A 87 -12.25 0.02 13.71
C MET A 87 -12.71 1.10 14.72
N GLN A 88 -12.08 1.17 15.91
CA GLN A 88 -12.29 2.24 16.88
C GLN A 88 -11.54 3.54 16.57
N MET A 89 -10.60 3.54 15.60
CA MET A 89 -9.82 4.72 15.23
C MET A 89 -10.54 5.71 14.30
N ASN A 90 -11.85 5.60 14.11
CA ASN A 90 -12.63 6.43 13.18
C ASN A 90 -12.05 6.41 11.75
N VAL A 91 -11.84 5.24 11.21
CA VAL A 91 -11.32 4.99 9.85
C VAL A 91 -12.33 4.22 9.00
N GLN A 92 -12.14 4.23 7.71
CA GLN A 92 -12.75 3.28 6.78
C GLN A 92 -11.68 2.32 6.31
N PHE A 93 -11.99 1.02 6.25
CA PHE A 93 -11.04 0.01 5.81
C PHE A 93 -11.62 -0.79 4.64
N VAL A 94 -10.87 -0.86 3.54
CA VAL A 94 -11.25 -1.59 2.32
C VAL A 94 -10.23 -2.70 2.08
N LEU A 95 -10.67 -3.95 2.17
CA LEU A 95 -9.90 -5.14 1.87
C LEU A 95 -10.34 -5.71 0.51
N LEU A 96 -9.40 -5.88 -0.41
CA LEU A 96 -9.64 -6.56 -1.69
C LEU A 96 -8.68 -7.75 -1.84
N GLY A 97 -9.21 -8.91 -2.07
CA GLY A 97 -8.41 -10.10 -2.36
C GLY A 97 -9.10 -11.40 -2.05
N THR A 98 -8.46 -12.50 -2.43
CA THR A 98 -8.88 -13.87 -2.16
C THR A 98 -7.69 -14.68 -1.65
N GLY A 99 -7.94 -15.85 -1.04
CA GLY A 99 -6.86 -16.69 -0.56
C GLY A 99 -7.31 -17.94 0.18
N ASP A 100 -6.75 -18.17 1.36
CA ASP A 100 -7.12 -19.31 2.20
C ASP A 100 -8.56 -19.11 2.74
N ALA A 101 -9.43 -20.09 2.56
CA ALA A 101 -10.85 -20.03 2.93
C ALA A 101 -11.09 -19.58 4.37
N LYS A 102 -10.22 -19.98 5.31
CA LYS A 102 -10.31 -19.56 6.71
C LYS A 102 -10.20 -18.04 6.89
N TYR A 103 -9.36 -17.37 6.09
CA TYR A 103 -9.20 -15.92 6.16
C TYR A 103 -10.34 -15.20 5.44
N GLU A 104 -10.80 -15.76 4.32
CA GLU A 104 -11.97 -15.24 3.61
C GLU A 104 -13.18 -15.21 4.54
N GLN A 105 -13.48 -16.33 5.21
CA GLN A 105 -14.59 -16.42 6.16
C GLN A 105 -14.46 -15.40 7.31
N ILE A 106 -13.27 -15.30 7.92
CA ILE A 106 -13.06 -14.34 9.03
C ILE A 106 -13.29 -12.90 8.57
N PHE A 107 -12.76 -12.50 7.41
CA PHE A 107 -12.92 -11.13 6.91
C PHE A 107 -14.36 -10.85 6.43
N GLU A 108 -15.08 -11.85 5.95
CA GLU A 108 -16.51 -11.72 5.66
C GLU A 108 -17.31 -11.47 6.95
N GLU A 109 -17.05 -12.22 8.03
CA GLU A 109 -17.65 -12.00 9.34
C GLU A 109 -17.33 -10.60 9.92
N ILE A 110 -16.08 -10.14 9.79
CA ILE A 110 -15.66 -8.78 10.14
C ILE A 110 -16.46 -7.73 9.34
N GLY A 111 -16.61 -7.94 8.03
CA GLY A 111 -17.38 -7.05 7.16
C GLY A 111 -18.87 -6.95 7.52
N LEU A 112 -19.45 -8.00 8.06
CA LEU A 112 -20.83 -8.00 8.60
C LEU A 112 -20.92 -7.25 9.92
N HIS A 113 -19.88 -7.27 10.74
CA HIS A 113 -19.87 -6.65 12.07
C HIS A 113 -19.57 -5.15 12.02
N TYR A 114 -18.67 -4.70 11.14
CA TYR A 114 -18.23 -3.31 11.07
C TYR A 114 -18.71 -2.63 9.79
N PRO A 115 -19.64 -1.67 9.83
CA PRO A 115 -20.17 -0.99 8.64
C PRO A 115 -19.12 -0.15 7.90
N ASN A 116 -18.05 0.25 8.59
CA ASN A 116 -16.90 0.99 8.05
C ASN A 116 -15.77 0.08 7.54
N PHE A 117 -15.94 -1.25 7.58
CA PHE A 117 -15.06 -2.23 6.96
C PHE A 117 -15.73 -2.84 5.73
N LYS A 118 -15.05 -2.87 4.59
CA LYS A 118 -15.53 -3.53 3.37
C LYS A 118 -14.58 -4.61 2.95
N CYS A 119 -15.08 -5.85 2.95
CA CYS A 119 -14.40 -7.04 2.49
C CYS A 119 -14.88 -7.37 1.07
N LEU A 120 -13.96 -7.38 0.10
CA LEU A 120 -14.23 -7.64 -1.31
C LEU A 120 -13.45 -8.88 -1.74
N LEU A 121 -14.09 -10.05 -1.61
CA LEU A 121 -13.49 -11.36 -1.87
C LEU A 121 -13.48 -11.68 -3.36
N CYS A 122 -12.73 -10.91 -4.12
CA CYS A 122 -12.57 -11.11 -5.56
C CYS A 122 -11.19 -10.68 -6.05
N PHE A 123 -10.86 -11.09 -7.28
CA PHE A 123 -9.75 -10.55 -8.04
C PHE A 123 -10.31 -9.59 -9.08
N ASP A 124 -10.17 -8.30 -8.84
CA ASP A 124 -10.65 -7.24 -9.75
C ASP A 124 -9.56 -6.16 -9.89
N ARG A 125 -8.98 -6.11 -11.10
CA ARG A 125 -7.91 -5.16 -11.43
C ARG A 125 -8.43 -3.72 -11.53
N SER A 126 -9.62 -3.51 -12.06
CA SER A 126 -10.24 -2.19 -12.15
C SER A 126 -10.57 -1.65 -10.77
N LEU A 127 -11.20 -2.47 -9.93
CA LEU A 127 -11.51 -2.11 -8.54
C LEU A 127 -10.23 -1.81 -7.74
N SER A 128 -9.15 -2.58 -7.96
CA SER A 128 -7.87 -2.32 -7.28
C SER A 128 -7.34 -0.91 -7.57
N LYS A 129 -7.46 -0.42 -8.81
CA LYS A 129 -7.05 0.94 -9.18
C LYS A 129 -7.92 2.01 -8.51
N ARG A 130 -9.24 1.80 -8.46
CA ARG A 130 -10.15 2.70 -7.72
C ARG A 130 -9.78 2.77 -6.23
N ILE A 131 -9.45 1.62 -5.64
CA ILE A 131 -9.01 1.56 -4.23
C ILE A 131 -7.68 2.31 -4.04
N TYR A 132 -6.67 2.10 -4.88
CA TYR A 132 -5.42 2.87 -4.81
C TYR A 132 -5.65 4.37 -4.95
N ALA A 133 -6.50 4.79 -5.90
CA ALA A 133 -6.80 6.20 -6.14
C ALA A 133 -7.54 6.87 -4.97
N ALA A 134 -8.39 6.13 -4.27
CA ALA A 134 -9.23 6.62 -3.19
C ALA A 134 -8.57 6.58 -1.81
N SER A 135 -7.66 5.64 -1.57
CA SER A 135 -7.10 5.39 -0.24
C SER A 135 -6.09 6.44 0.19
N ASP A 136 -6.03 6.69 1.49
CA ASP A 136 -5.02 7.55 2.12
C ASP A 136 -3.80 6.73 2.56
N ILE A 137 -4.05 5.55 3.13
CA ILE A 137 -3.02 4.64 3.66
C ILE A 137 -3.21 3.26 3.02
N PHE A 138 -2.11 2.64 2.57
CA PHE A 138 -2.07 1.29 2.02
C PHE A 138 -1.30 0.35 2.94
N LEU A 139 -1.98 -0.61 3.57
CA LEU A 139 -1.41 -1.48 4.59
C LEU A 139 -0.78 -2.74 4.00
N MET A 140 0.49 -3.01 4.31
CA MET A 140 1.23 -4.22 3.93
C MET A 140 2.03 -4.80 5.10
N PRO A 141 1.41 -5.52 6.04
CA PRO A 141 2.07 -6.08 7.22
C PRO A 141 2.74 -7.43 6.93
N SER A 142 3.32 -7.60 5.75
CA SER A 142 3.82 -8.89 5.25
C SER A 142 4.87 -9.51 6.16
N LYS A 143 4.75 -10.83 6.41
CA LYS A 143 5.76 -11.61 7.12
C LYS A 143 7.02 -11.78 6.26
N SER A 144 6.86 -11.87 4.96
CA SER A 144 7.93 -11.93 3.97
C SER A 144 7.45 -11.31 2.67
N GLU A 145 8.28 -10.45 2.06
CA GLU A 145 7.99 -9.81 0.78
C GLU A 145 9.28 -9.61 0.00
N PRO A 146 9.63 -10.51 -0.93
CA PRO A 146 10.90 -10.42 -1.67
C PRO A 146 11.08 -9.10 -2.43
N CYS A 147 10.03 -8.62 -3.08
CA CYS A 147 10.02 -7.33 -3.78
C CYS A 147 8.82 -6.49 -3.35
N GLY A 148 7.61 -6.99 -3.58
CA GLY A 148 6.37 -6.23 -3.49
C GLY A 148 6.20 -5.27 -4.68
N LEU A 149 5.01 -5.24 -5.24
CA LEU A 149 4.64 -4.26 -6.27
C LEU A 149 3.57 -3.31 -5.74
N ALA A 150 2.71 -3.80 -4.85
CA ALA A 150 1.54 -3.08 -4.39
C ALA A 150 1.88 -1.76 -3.66
N GLN A 151 2.98 -1.72 -2.87
CA GLN A 151 3.45 -0.48 -2.23
C GLN A 151 3.96 0.55 -3.25
N MET A 152 4.64 0.09 -4.31
CA MET A 152 5.11 0.97 -5.38
C MET A 152 3.93 1.52 -6.19
N ILE A 153 2.94 0.67 -6.46
CA ILE A 153 1.68 1.10 -7.10
C ILE A 153 0.95 2.09 -6.19
N ALA A 154 0.81 1.84 -4.89
CA ALA A 154 0.20 2.78 -3.96
C ALA A 154 0.92 4.15 -4.00
N CYS A 155 2.25 4.17 -3.99
CA CYS A 155 3.05 5.39 -4.16
C CYS A 155 2.71 6.13 -5.45
N SER A 156 2.59 5.45 -6.60
CA SER A 156 2.26 6.09 -7.88
C SER A 156 0.90 6.80 -7.87
N TYR A 157 -0.02 6.36 -7.01
CA TYR A 157 -1.31 7.00 -6.77
C TYR A 157 -1.25 8.07 -5.66
N GLY A 158 -0.08 8.31 -5.05
CA GLY A 158 0.07 9.23 -3.91
C GLY A 158 -0.63 8.74 -2.64
N THR A 159 -0.85 7.44 -2.55
CA THR A 159 -1.34 6.73 -1.35
C THR A 159 -0.14 6.29 -0.54
N LEU A 160 -0.13 6.56 0.77
CA LEU A 160 1.03 6.26 1.61
C LEU A 160 1.04 4.80 2.06
N PRO A 161 2.05 4.00 1.66
CA PRO A 161 2.21 2.66 2.19
C PRO A 161 2.57 2.69 3.68
N LEU A 162 1.91 1.84 4.47
CA LEU A 162 2.31 1.47 5.82
C LEU A 162 2.75 0.01 5.77
N VAL A 163 4.03 -0.24 5.87
CA VAL A 163 4.63 -1.54 5.58
C VAL A 163 5.43 -2.07 6.76
N ARG A 164 5.55 -3.40 6.83
CA ARG A 164 6.60 -3.98 7.65
C ARG A 164 7.94 -3.91 6.93
N GLY A 165 9.01 -3.50 7.63
CA GLY A 165 10.36 -3.32 7.08
C GLY A 165 11.05 -4.64 6.73
N VAL A 166 10.61 -5.33 5.67
CA VAL A 166 11.14 -6.63 5.23
C VAL A 166 11.31 -6.68 3.72
N GLY A 167 12.45 -7.24 3.25
CA GLY A 167 12.75 -7.41 1.83
C GLY A 167 12.53 -6.13 1.03
N GLY A 168 11.92 -6.23 -0.14
CA GLY A 168 11.69 -5.10 -1.02
C GLY A 168 10.78 -3.99 -0.47
N LEU A 169 10.01 -4.25 0.60
CA LEU A 169 9.27 -3.20 1.29
C LEU A 169 10.22 -2.22 1.97
N ARG A 170 11.27 -2.74 2.64
CA ARG A 170 12.33 -1.91 3.25
C ARG A 170 13.13 -1.12 2.23
N ASP A 171 13.34 -1.71 1.05
CA ASP A 171 14.15 -1.08 0.00
C ASP A 171 13.39 0.03 -0.73
N SER A 172 12.05 -0.05 -0.78
CA SER A 172 11.19 0.88 -1.52
C SER A 172 10.55 1.98 -0.67
N ILE A 173 10.30 1.70 0.63
CA ILE A 173 9.59 2.63 1.51
C ILE A 173 10.54 3.16 2.60
N ILE A 174 10.67 4.48 2.64
CA ILE A 174 11.46 5.21 3.62
C ILE A 174 10.51 5.87 4.61
N HIS A 175 10.64 5.50 5.89
CA HIS A 175 9.79 6.00 6.97
C HIS A 175 9.77 7.54 7.03
N ASN A 176 8.60 8.11 7.16
CA ASN A 176 8.34 9.55 7.19
C ASN A 176 8.82 10.34 5.94
N LYS A 177 9.14 9.64 4.83
CA LYS A 177 9.47 10.27 3.55
C LYS A 177 8.44 9.97 2.47
N ASN A 178 8.15 8.69 2.20
CA ASN A 178 7.19 8.23 1.19
C ASN A 178 6.23 7.14 1.73
N GLY A 179 6.21 6.93 3.04
CA GLY A 179 5.36 5.97 3.72
C GLY A 179 5.76 5.77 5.17
N PHE A 180 5.19 4.75 5.80
CA PHE A 180 5.43 4.38 7.20
C PHE A 180 5.99 2.97 7.27
N VAL A 181 6.95 2.75 8.18
CA VAL A 181 7.62 1.46 8.35
C VAL A 181 7.57 1.05 9.81
N PHE A 182 7.16 -0.19 10.08
CA PHE A 182 7.34 -0.84 11.38
C PHE A 182 8.19 -2.11 11.21
N GLU A 183 8.96 -2.49 12.25
CA GLU A 183 10.00 -3.52 12.10
C GLU A 183 9.51 -4.92 12.46
N ASP A 184 9.00 -5.09 13.67
CA ASP A 184 8.66 -6.40 14.21
C ASP A 184 7.34 -6.93 13.62
N PHE A 185 7.24 -8.25 13.37
CA PHE A 185 5.99 -8.90 12.99
C PHE A 185 5.09 -9.04 14.21
N ASP A 186 4.54 -7.89 14.65
CA ASP A 186 3.79 -7.74 15.88
C ASP A 186 2.60 -6.78 15.68
N ALA A 187 1.44 -7.15 16.26
CA ALA A 187 0.19 -6.39 16.11
C ALA A 187 0.27 -5.00 16.76
N HIS A 188 0.88 -4.87 17.95
CA HIS A 188 1.01 -3.58 18.64
C HIS A 188 1.96 -2.64 17.89
N LYS A 189 3.04 -3.17 17.27
CA LYS A 189 3.93 -2.37 16.43
C LYS A 189 3.23 -1.87 15.18
N MET A 190 2.42 -2.70 14.53
CA MET A 190 1.57 -2.30 13.41
C MET A 190 0.56 -1.21 13.82
N LEU A 191 -0.14 -1.39 14.94
CA LEU A 191 -1.10 -0.41 15.49
C LEU A 191 -0.43 0.90 15.86
N SER A 192 0.77 0.86 16.45
CA SER A 192 1.54 2.07 16.79
C SER A 192 1.90 2.87 15.54
N ALA A 193 2.36 2.19 14.48
CA ALA A 193 2.66 2.84 13.20
C ALA A 193 1.40 3.38 12.52
N LEU A 194 0.28 2.66 12.62
CA LEU A 194 -1.01 3.15 12.10
C LEU A 194 -1.49 4.39 12.86
N THR A 195 -1.37 4.38 14.19
CA THR A 195 -1.71 5.55 15.03
C THR A 195 -0.86 6.78 14.66
N GLU A 196 0.44 6.59 14.43
CA GLU A 196 1.32 7.65 13.94
C GLU A 196 0.87 8.18 12.58
N ALA A 197 0.56 7.29 11.64
CA ALA A 197 0.10 7.65 10.30
C ALA A 197 -1.21 8.46 10.35
N LEU A 198 -2.17 8.04 11.18
CA LEU A 198 -3.44 8.74 11.37
C LEU A 198 -3.25 10.11 12.04
N LYS A 199 -2.34 10.21 13.00
CA LYS A 199 -1.99 11.50 13.61
C LYS A 199 -1.42 12.47 12.55
N GLN A 200 -0.54 12.01 11.68
CA GLN A 200 0.01 12.82 10.59
C GLN A 200 -1.05 13.16 9.54
N TYR A 201 -1.96 12.23 9.22
CA TYR A 201 -3.11 12.50 8.34
C TYR A 201 -3.93 13.69 8.83
N HIS A 202 -4.26 13.75 10.11
CA HIS A 202 -5.02 14.86 10.69
C HIS A 202 -4.21 16.17 10.82
N ALA A 203 -2.88 16.09 10.95
CA ALA A 203 -2.00 17.24 10.97
C ALA A 203 -1.75 17.87 9.58
N GLN A 204 -2.07 17.14 8.50
CA GLN A 204 -2.06 17.55 7.09
C GLN A 204 -0.67 17.87 6.49
N SER A 205 0.14 18.82 7.04
CA SER A 205 1.31 19.39 6.36
C SER A 205 2.37 18.34 5.94
N ASP A 206 2.78 17.50 6.87
CA ASP A 206 3.82 16.50 6.61
C ASP A 206 3.24 15.31 5.84
N PHE A 207 1.98 14.95 6.10
CA PHE A 207 1.29 13.91 5.34
C PHE A 207 1.20 14.26 3.85
N GLU A 208 0.80 15.48 3.50
CA GLU A 208 0.70 15.97 2.13
C GLU A 208 2.06 15.98 1.42
N LYS A 209 3.12 16.38 2.13
CA LYS A 209 4.50 16.32 1.63
C LYS A 209 4.93 14.87 1.35
N MET A 210 4.61 13.95 2.25
CA MET A 210 4.89 12.52 2.05
C MET A 210 4.14 11.95 0.86
N CYS A 211 2.87 12.29 0.66
CA CYS A 211 2.09 11.88 -0.51
C CYS A 211 2.71 12.37 -1.81
N THR A 212 3.21 13.61 -1.82
CA THR A 212 3.93 14.18 -2.97
C THR A 212 5.23 13.41 -3.23
N ASN A 213 6.01 13.13 -2.18
CA ASN A 213 7.23 12.35 -2.29
C ASN A 213 6.97 10.91 -2.78
N ALA A 214 5.90 10.27 -2.29
CA ALA A 214 5.50 8.95 -2.71
C ALA A 214 5.20 8.93 -4.22
N LYS A 215 4.37 9.87 -4.69
CA LYS A 215 4.02 9.98 -6.11
C LYS A 215 5.23 10.35 -7.00
N ALA A 216 6.20 11.08 -6.47
CA ALA A 216 7.44 11.46 -7.18
C ALA A 216 8.51 10.35 -7.14
N SER A 217 8.31 9.26 -6.40
CA SER A 217 9.25 8.14 -6.36
C SER A 217 9.28 7.42 -7.71
N ASP A 218 10.47 7.19 -8.25
CA ASP A 218 10.64 6.46 -9.51
C ASP A 218 10.81 4.96 -9.27
N PHE A 219 9.76 4.21 -9.57
CA PHE A 219 9.74 2.75 -9.57
C PHE A 219 9.58 2.20 -11.00
N SER A 220 10.13 2.89 -12.00
CA SER A 220 10.06 2.43 -13.40
C SER A 220 10.94 1.20 -13.65
N TRP A 221 10.56 0.41 -14.65
CA TRP A 221 11.41 -0.66 -15.17
C TRP A 221 12.71 -0.14 -15.73
N LYS A 222 12.78 1.12 -16.17
CA LYS A 222 14.01 1.76 -16.61
C LYS A 222 15.04 1.78 -15.49
N ASN A 223 14.65 2.22 -14.29
CA ASN A 223 15.54 2.26 -13.13
C ASN A 223 16.07 0.86 -12.76
N SER A 224 15.22 -0.17 -12.81
CA SER A 224 15.65 -1.55 -12.61
C SER A 224 16.64 -2.00 -13.70
N ALA A 225 16.36 -1.70 -14.97
CA ALA A 225 17.21 -2.07 -16.09
C ALA A 225 18.61 -1.41 -16.01
N ASP A 226 18.66 -0.14 -15.64
CA ASP A 226 19.92 0.58 -15.45
C ASP A 226 20.79 -0.12 -14.37
N THR A 227 20.18 -0.55 -13.26
CA THR A 227 20.87 -1.31 -12.21
C THR A 227 21.37 -2.69 -12.69
N TYR A 228 20.61 -3.39 -13.56
CA TYR A 228 21.09 -4.62 -14.19
C TYR A 228 22.29 -4.37 -15.11
N ILE A 229 22.26 -3.29 -15.89
CA ILE A 229 23.37 -2.92 -16.79
C ILE A 229 24.64 -2.64 -15.97
N GLU A 230 24.55 -1.82 -14.92
CA GLU A 230 25.67 -1.52 -14.02
C GLU A 230 26.26 -2.81 -13.39
N MET A 231 25.39 -3.73 -12.97
CA MET A 231 25.82 -5.03 -12.45
C MET A 231 26.61 -5.83 -13.50
N TYR A 232 26.11 -5.94 -14.74
CA TYR A 232 26.79 -6.66 -15.83
C TYR A 232 28.13 -6.01 -16.18
N GLU A 233 28.18 -4.68 -16.29
CA GLU A 233 29.42 -3.97 -16.56
C GLU A 233 30.47 -4.20 -15.46
N SER A 234 30.05 -4.27 -14.19
CA SER A 234 30.95 -4.56 -13.07
C SER A 234 31.59 -5.95 -13.13
N LEU A 235 30.91 -6.90 -13.77
CA LEU A 235 31.41 -8.28 -13.98
C LEU A 235 32.36 -8.38 -15.14
N ILE A 236 32.18 -7.59 -16.21
CA ILE A 236 33.03 -7.59 -17.40
C ILE A 236 34.38 -6.89 -17.13
N LYS A 237 34.41 -5.89 -16.25
CA LYS A 237 35.61 -5.13 -15.86
C LYS A 237 36.51 -5.86 -14.85
N ARG A 238 36.12 -7.06 -14.38
CA ARG A 238 36.91 -7.95 -13.54
C ARG A 238 37.69 -8.98 -14.37
#